data_a79275e8e18859232d59639314af5919
#
_entry.id   a79275e8e18859232d59639314af5919
#
_cell.length_a   1.000
_cell.length_b   1.000
_cell.length_c   1.000
_cell.angle_alpha   90.00
_cell.angle_beta   90.00
_cell.angle_gamma   90.00
#
_symmetry.space_group_name_H-M   'P 1'
#
loop_
_entity.id
_entity.type
_entity.pdbx_description
1 polymer ?
#
loop_
_entity_poly.entity_id
_entity_poly.type
_entity_poly.pdbx_seq_one_letter_code
_entity_poly.pdbx_strand_id
1 'polypeptide(L)'
;AYSLTVDIYDPWINVEAARRQYDLNCLDREPSLGTYAAIIIAVGHREFRDLGEAGIKAFGEQGVVVFDVKGILPPHAVDGRL
;
A
#
# COMPACT_ATOMS: atom_id res chain seq x y z
N ALA A 1 3.97 14.29 20.55
CA ALA A 1 3.08 14.08 19.40
C ALA A 1 3.69 13.06 18.46
N TYR A 2 2.85 12.24 17.91
CA TYR A 2 3.28 11.27 16.88
C TYR A 2 3.13 11.90 15.52
N SER A 3 4.11 11.71 14.67
CA SER A 3 3.97 12.03 13.27
C SER A 3 4.14 10.75 12.46
N LEU A 4 3.22 10.53 11.52
CA LEU A 4 3.29 9.40 10.61
C LEU A 4 3.65 9.91 9.23
N THR A 5 4.55 9.20 8.57
CA THR A 5 4.82 9.43 7.16
C THR A 5 3.98 8.44 6.37
N VAL A 6 3.15 8.95 5.48
CA VAL A 6 2.28 8.12 4.64
C VAL A 6 2.71 8.30 3.19
N ASP A 7 3.09 7.19 2.57
CA ASP A 7 3.38 7.13 1.15
C ASP A 7 2.21 6.49 0.43
N ILE A 8 1.85 7.04 -0.72
CA ILE A 8 0.76 6.52 -1.54
C ILE A 8 1.34 6.01 -2.86
N TYR A 9 1.00 4.79 -3.19
CA TYR A 9 1.40 4.19 -4.45
C TYR A 9 0.18 3.70 -5.22
N ASP A 10 0.01 4.22 -6.44
CA ASP A 10 -1.03 3.78 -7.36
C ASP A 10 -0.48 3.86 -8.78
N PRO A 11 -0.23 2.73 -9.44
CA PRO A 11 0.38 2.71 -10.77
C PRO A 11 -0.49 3.34 -11.86
N TRP A 12 -1.77 3.57 -11.56
CA TRP A 12 -2.73 4.10 -12.54
C TRP A 12 -2.97 5.59 -12.37
N ILE A 13 -2.44 6.23 -11.31
CA ILE A 13 -2.71 7.63 -11.03
C ILE A 13 -1.68 8.53 -11.72
N ASN A 14 -2.12 9.75 -12.07
CA ASN A 14 -1.18 10.79 -12.47
C ASN A 14 -0.60 11.42 -11.20
N VAL A 15 0.67 11.12 -10.93
CA VAL A 15 1.35 11.51 -9.70
C VAL A 15 1.40 13.04 -9.54
N GLU A 16 1.69 13.75 -10.63
CA GLU A 16 1.80 15.20 -10.58
C GLU A 16 0.46 15.85 -10.23
N ALA A 17 -0.61 15.38 -10.83
CA ALA A 17 -1.95 15.90 -10.53
C ALA A 17 -2.36 15.61 -9.11
N ALA A 18 -2.07 14.40 -8.61
CA ALA A 18 -2.42 14.00 -7.25
C ALA A 18 -1.65 14.82 -6.22
N ARG A 19 -0.37 15.04 -6.44
CA ARG A 19 0.44 15.87 -5.52
C ARG A 19 -0.08 17.30 -5.44
N ARG A 20 -0.45 17.87 -6.57
CA ARG A 20 -0.97 19.25 -6.62
C ARG A 20 -2.33 19.37 -5.96
N GLN A 21 -3.20 18.38 -6.17
CA GLN A 21 -4.59 18.46 -5.72
C GLN A 21 -4.74 18.10 -4.25
N TYR A 22 -3.99 17.11 -3.76
CA TYR A 22 -4.23 16.52 -2.44
C TYR A 22 -3.08 16.73 -1.46
N ASP A 23 -1.97 17.31 -1.89
CA ASP A 23 -0.78 17.49 -1.06
C ASP A 23 -0.34 16.18 -0.41
N LEU A 24 -0.42 15.09 -1.18
CA LEU A 24 -0.06 13.76 -0.71
C LEU A 24 1.30 13.34 -1.28
N ASN A 25 2.02 12.54 -0.51
CA ASN A 25 3.29 11.98 -0.97
C ASN A 25 3.03 10.76 -1.86
N CYS A 26 2.74 11.02 -3.14
CA CYS A 26 2.50 9.96 -4.12
C CYS A 26 3.82 9.52 -4.74
N LEU A 27 4.06 8.22 -4.68
CA LEU A 27 5.27 7.64 -5.24
C LEU A 27 5.13 7.47 -6.76
N ASP A 28 6.19 7.76 -7.49
CA ASP A 28 6.23 7.60 -8.94
C ASP A 28 6.83 6.25 -9.37
N ARG A 29 7.13 5.40 -8.41
CA ARG A 29 7.66 4.06 -8.61
C ARG A 29 7.20 3.16 -7.47
N GLU A 30 7.47 1.86 -7.58
CA GLU A 30 7.14 0.93 -6.51
C GLU A 30 7.80 1.34 -5.19
N PRO A 31 7.07 1.13 -4.06
CA PRO A 31 7.64 1.41 -2.74
C PRO A 31 8.91 0.61 -2.48
N SER A 32 9.76 1.13 -1.61
CA SER A 32 10.98 0.42 -1.21
C SER A 32 10.64 -0.82 -0.40
N LEU A 33 11.37 -1.90 -0.62
CA LEU A 33 11.16 -3.15 0.11
C LEU A 33 11.57 -3.02 1.57
N GLY A 34 10.86 -3.73 2.45
CA GLY A 34 11.22 -3.84 3.86
C GLY A 34 11.09 -2.55 4.65
N THR A 35 10.28 -1.61 4.19
CA THR A 35 10.30 -0.24 4.71
C THR A 35 9.13 0.08 5.64
N TYR A 36 7.95 -0.46 5.37
CA TYR A 36 6.72 0.05 5.98
C TYR A 36 6.27 -0.78 7.17
N ALA A 37 5.80 -0.10 8.22
CA ALA A 37 5.23 -0.75 9.40
C ALA A 37 3.81 -1.24 9.15
N ALA A 38 3.09 -0.58 8.24
CA ALA A 38 1.72 -0.94 7.90
C ALA A 38 1.45 -0.68 6.42
N ILE A 39 0.59 -1.50 5.86
CA ILE A 39 0.17 -1.41 4.45
C ILE A 39 -1.35 -1.44 4.42
N ILE A 40 -1.95 -0.49 3.70
CA ILE A 40 -3.39 -0.45 3.49
C ILE A 40 -3.65 -0.63 2.00
N ILE A 41 -4.40 -1.67 1.65
CA ILE A 41 -4.80 -1.92 0.26
C ILE A 41 -6.19 -1.31 0.06
N ALA A 42 -6.23 -0.15 -0.58
CA ALA A 42 -7.46 0.63 -0.74
C ALA A 42 -8.08 0.48 -2.14
N VAL A 43 -7.36 -0.08 -3.09
CA VAL A 43 -7.85 -0.31 -4.46
C VAL A 43 -7.46 -1.71 -4.91
N GLY A 44 -8.30 -2.32 -5.75
CA GLY A 44 -8.09 -3.70 -6.18
C GLY A 44 -7.46 -3.83 -7.56
N HIS A 45 -6.49 -2.99 -7.88
CA HIS A 45 -5.81 -3.04 -9.18
C HIS A 45 -5.15 -4.39 -9.43
N ARG A 46 -5.14 -4.81 -10.69
CA ARG A 46 -4.56 -6.10 -11.09
C ARG A 46 -3.11 -6.23 -10.66
N GLU A 47 -2.34 -5.16 -10.73
CA GLU A 47 -0.93 -5.17 -10.34
C GLU A 47 -0.77 -5.61 -8.88
N PHE A 48 -1.68 -5.17 -8.00
CA PHE A 48 -1.64 -5.57 -6.60
C PHE A 48 -2.08 -7.01 -6.39
N ARG A 49 -3.07 -7.45 -7.16
CA ARG A 49 -3.51 -8.86 -7.11
C ARG A 49 -2.41 -9.80 -7.58
N ASP A 50 -1.68 -9.39 -8.62
CA ASP A 50 -0.59 -10.18 -9.18
C ASP A 50 0.59 -10.30 -8.22
N LEU A 51 0.83 -9.29 -7.38
CA LEU A 51 1.85 -9.36 -6.33
C LEU A 51 1.54 -10.45 -5.32
N GLY A 52 0.28 -10.64 -4.98
CA GLY A 52 -0.16 -11.59 -3.98
C GLY A 52 0.32 -11.24 -2.58
N GLU A 53 0.11 -12.16 -1.64
CA GLU A 53 0.49 -11.97 -0.24
C GLU A 53 1.98 -11.66 -0.08
N ALA A 54 2.82 -12.47 -0.67
CA ALA A 54 4.27 -12.33 -0.52
C ALA A 54 4.77 -11.02 -1.12
N GLY A 55 4.29 -10.65 -2.31
CA GLY A 55 4.71 -9.43 -2.97
C GLY A 55 4.28 -8.16 -2.23
N ILE A 56 3.05 -8.15 -1.72
CA ILE A 56 2.56 -7.03 -0.92
C ILE A 56 3.35 -6.89 0.38
N LYS A 57 3.51 -7.99 1.11
CA LYS A 57 4.21 -7.96 2.40
C LYS A 57 5.69 -7.64 2.27
N ALA A 58 6.28 -7.86 1.11
CA ALA A 58 7.68 -7.54 0.87
C ALA A 58 7.98 -6.04 1.02
N PHE A 59 7.00 -5.17 0.84
CA PHE A 59 7.18 -3.73 1.06
C PHE A 59 7.27 -3.39 2.56
N GLY A 60 6.78 -4.27 3.42
CA GLY A 60 6.74 -4.04 4.86
C GLY A 60 7.98 -4.54 5.57
N GLU A 61 8.23 -3.99 6.74
CA GLU A 61 9.21 -4.52 7.66
C GLU A 61 8.70 -5.82 8.29
N GLN A 62 9.54 -6.52 9.01
CA GLN A 62 9.14 -7.73 9.70
C GLN A 62 8.00 -7.41 10.67
N GLY A 63 6.92 -8.20 10.61
CA GLY A 63 5.75 -7.97 11.44
C GLY A 63 4.80 -6.91 10.87
N VAL A 64 4.94 -6.56 9.61
CA VAL A 64 4.08 -5.54 8.96
C VAL A 64 2.61 -5.89 9.14
N VAL A 65 1.80 -4.86 9.46
CA VAL A 65 0.36 -4.98 9.57
C VAL A 65 -0.26 -4.68 8.20
N VAL A 66 -1.14 -5.56 7.72
CA VAL A 66 -1.80 -5.39 6.42
C VAL A 66 -3.31 -5.29 6.64
N PHE A 67 -3.90 -4.19 6.17
CA PHE A 67 -5.34 -3.98 6.16
C PHE A 67 -5.82 -3.94 4.71
N ASP A 68 -6.69 -4.88 4.36
CA ASP A 68 -7.15 -5.09 2.97
C ASP A 68 -8.60 -4.66 2.83
N VAL A 69 -8.80 -3.40 2.42
CA VAL A 69 -10.13 -2.83 2.25
C VAL A 69 -10.91 -3.53 1.14
N LYS A 70 -10.21 -3.95 0.09
CA LYS A 70 -10.86 -4.52 -1.11
C LYS A 70 -10.97 -6.04 -1.10
N GLY A 71 -10.35 -6.71 -0.15
CA GLY A 71 -10.43 -8.16 -0.06
C GLY A 71 -9.74 -8.90 -1.19
N ILE A 72 -8.63 -8.38 -1.68
CA ILE A 72 -7.88 -9.01 -2.77
C ILE A 72 -6.96 -10.13 -2.30
N LEU A 73 -6.63 -10.16 -1.01
CA LEU A 73 -5.81 -11.20 -0.41
C LEU A 73 -6.69 -12.17 0.40
N PRO A 74 -6.25 -13.41 0.59
CA PRO A 74 -7.01 -14.35 1.41
C PRO A 74 -7.06 -13.86 2.88
N PRO A 75 -8.14 -14.20 3.62
CA PRO A 75 -8.33 -13.69 4.99
C PRO A 75 -7.17 -13.99 5.94
N HIS A 76 -6.50 -15.13 5.80
CA HIS A 76 -5.39 -15.50 6.67
C HIS A 76 -4.14 -14.65 6.42
N ALA A 77 -4.08 -13.93 5.30
CA ALA A 77 -2.90 -13.14 4.91
C ALA A 77 -2.93 -11.73 5.46
N VAL A 78 -4.05 -11.30 6.04
CA VAL A 78 -4.24 -9.90 6.44
C VAL A 78 -4.62 -9.82 7.90
N ASP A 79 -4.35 -8.65 8.51
CA ASP A 79 -4.67 -8.38 9.91
C ASP A 79 -6.06 -7.77 10.07
N GLY A 80 -6.58 -7.17 9.01
CA GLY A 80 -7.91 -6.62 9.00
C GLY A 80 -8.45 -6.43 7.59
N ARG A 81 -9.78 -6.38 7.49
CA ARG A 81 -10.49 -6.13 6.23
C ARG A 81 -11.90 -5.66 6.54
N LEU A 82 -12.50 -5.02 5.58
CA LEU A 82 -13.91 -4.61 5.69
C LEU A 82 -14.85 -5.76 5.31
#